data_f0ef35e3b6c43943ddf5667b933c1f5f
#
_entry.id   f0ef35e3b6c43943ddf5667b933c1f5f
#
_cell.length_a   1.000
_cell.length_b   1.000
_cell.length_c   1.000
_cell.angle_alpha   90.00
_cell.angle_beta   90.00
_cell.angle_gamma   90.00
#
_symmetry.space_group_name_H-M   'P 1'
#
loop_
_entity.id
_entity.type
_entity.pdbx_description
1 polymer ?
#
loop_
_entity_poly.entity_id
_entity_poly.type
_entity_poly.pdbx_seq_one_letter_code
_entity_poly.pdbx_strand_id
1 'polypeptide(L)'
;MTGQYFHNIDAKGRLFIPAKLRGDTLHVTVGQDGCLSVYSDTEWEKFQQKLDERNFTDVKKLRLMFAYMADCEPDAQGRILIPNHLRQRAKLEKEVVVAGIFNRVEIWNA
;
A
#
# COMPACT_ATOMS: atom_id res chain seq x y z
N MET A 1 10.48 -8.81 1.05
CA MET A 1 9.48 -8.93 2.10
C MET A 1 8.62 -10.15 1.87
N THR A 2 8.31 -10.91 2.88
CA THR A 2 7.51 -12.12 2.76
C THR A 2 6.57 -12.26 3.95
N GLY A 3 5.65 -13.21 3.86
CA GLY A 3 4.76 -13.58 4.95
C GLY A 3 3.42 -12.88 4.88
N GLN A 4 2.44 -13.48 5.56
CA GLN A 4 1.10 -12.93 5.68
C GLN A 4 0.76 -12.76 7.16
N TYR A 5 0.11 -11.66 7.47
CA TYR A 5 -0.30 -11.33 8.82
C TYR A 5 -1.75 -10.87 8.83
N PHE A 6 -2.52 -11.35 9.80
CA PHE A 6 -3.89 -10.88 10.00
C PHE A 6 -3.85 -9.71 10.97
N HIS A 7 -4.50 -8.61 10.60
CA HIS A 7 -4.60 -7.42 11.42
C HIS A 7 -6.01 -6.83 11.34
N ASN A 8 -6.29 -5.93 12.26
CA ASN A 8 -7.54 -5.17 12.25
C ASN A 8 -7.25 -3.70 11.96
N ILE A 9 -8.08 -3.11 11.11
CA ILE A 9 -8.12 -1.67 10.94
C ILE A 9 -8.96 -1.12 12.10
N ASP A 10 -8.46 -0.11 12.82
CA ASP A 10 -9.20 0.47 13.93
C ASP A 10 -10.33 1.40 13.44
N ALA A 11 -11.12 1.91 14.38
CA ALA A 11 -12.28 2.76 14.06
C ALA A 11 -11.90 4.04 13.31
N LYS A 12 -10.65 4.49 13.43
CA LYS A 12 -10.15 5.69 12.75
C LYS A 12 -9.50 5.39 11.41
N GLY A 13 -9.42 4.13 11.01
CA GLY A 13 -8.80 3.73 9.76
C GLY A 13 -7.30 3.46 9.84
N ARG A 14 -6.78 3.24 11.04
CA ARG A 14 -5.35 3.01 11.24
C ARG A 14 -5.04 1.52 11.24
N LEU A 15 -3.89 1.18 10.66
CA LEU A 15 -3.44 -0.19 10.52
C LEU A 15 -1.95 -0.28 10.86
N PHE A 16 -1.59 -1.27 11.67
CA PHE A 16 -0.17 -1.56 11.93
C PHE A 16 0.48 -2.07 10.65
N ILE A 17 1.71 -1.62 10.43
CA ILE A 17 2.51 -2.04 9.29
C ILE A 17 3.76 -2.80 9.78
N PRO A 18 4.38 -3.62 8.92
CA PRO A 18 5.61 -4.33 9.27
C PRO A 18 6.69 -3.39 9.77
N ALA A 19 7.44 -3.82 10.77
CA ALA A 19 8.47 -3.01 11.42
C ALA A 19 9.50 -2.44 10.44
N LYS A 20 9.81 -3.17 9.39
CA LYS A 20 10.78 -2.75 8.37
C LYS A 20 10.36 -1.50 7.63
N LEU A 21 9.07 -1.17 7.61
CA LEU A 21 8.54 -0.02 6.90
C LEU A 21 8.32 1.20 7.79
N ARG A 22 8.53 1.07 9.10
CA ARG A 22 8.11 2.11 10.06
C ARG A 22 8.96 3.38 10.05
N GLY A 23 10.11 3.35 9.44
CA GLY A 23 11.02 4.50 9.41
C GLY A 23 10.82 5.43 8.21
N ASP A 24 9.95 5.08 7.27
CA ASP A 24 9.82 5.78 5.99
C ASP A 24 8.41 6.31 5.78
N THR A 25 8.30 7.32 4.92
CA THR A 25 7.02 7.65 4.31
C THR A 25 6.62 6.49 3.40
N LEU A 26 5.37 6.06 3.50
CA LEU A 26 4.85 4.95 2.72
C LEU A 26 3.92 5.46 1.63
N HIS A 27 4.07 4.90 0.45
CA HIS A 27 3.27 5.25 -0.72
C HIS A 27 2.21 4.16 -0.91
N VAL A 28 0.96 4.51 -0.65
CA VAL A 28 -0.16 3.56 -0.68
C VAL A 28 -1.02 3.86 -1.89
N THR A 29 -1.29 2.84 -2.69
CA THR A 29 -2.12 3.01 -3.87
C THR A 29 -2.89 1.73 -4.18
N VAL A 30 -3.69 1.76 -5.23
CA VAL A 30 -4.41 0.58 -5.69
C VAL A 30 -3.43 -0.44 -6.27
N GLY A 31 -3.60 -1.67 -5.87
CA GLY A 31 -2.81 -2.80 -6.37
C GLY A 31 -3.57 -3.60 -7.41
N GLN A 32 -3.04 -4.77 -7.71
CA GLN A 32 -3.69 -5.70 -8.62
C GLN A 32 -4.77 -6.49 -7.90
N ASP A 33 -5.79 -6.88 -8.63
CA ASP A 33 -6.85 -7.76 -8.14
C ASP A 33 -7.62 -7.21 -6.94
N GLY A 34 -7.71 -5.90 -6.82
CA GLY A 34 -8.55 -5.25 -5.81
C GLY A 34 -7.89 -5.00 -4.46
N CYS A 35 -6.61 -5.28 -4.31
CA CYS A 35 -5.89 -4.96 -3.07
C CYS A 35 -5.31 -3.55 -3.09
N LEU A 36 -4.70 -3.15 -1.98
CA LEU A 36 -3.82 -1.98 -1.94
C LEU A 36 -2.37 -2.44 -1.97
N SER A 37 -1.53 -1.63 -2.62
CA SER A 37 -0.08 -1.82 -2.59
C SER A 37 0.55 -0.73 -1.75
N VAL A 38 1.51 -1.11 -0.91
CA VAL A 38 2.26 -0.19 -0.05
C VAL A 38 3.73 -0.30 -0.40
N TYR A 39 4.32 0.81 -0.83
CA TYR A 39 5.73 0.90 -1.18
C TYR A 39 6.47 1.78 -0.19
N SER A 40 7.69 1.36 0.21
CA SER A 40 8.64 2.26 0.86
C SER A 40 9.12 3.31 -0.15
N ASP A 41 9.77 4.36 0.34
CA ASP A 41 10.37 5.37 -0.55
C ASP A 41 11.33 4.73 -1.55
N THR A 42 12.20 3.86 -1.07
CA THR A 42 13.19 3.20 -1.92
C THR A 42 12.55 2.36 -3.01
N GLU A 43 11.56 1.54 -2.63
CA GLU A 43 10.89 0.67 -3.61
C GLU A 43 10.00 1.45 -4.57
N TRP A 44 9.41 2.55 -4.09
CA TRP A 44 8.63 3.43 -4.94
C TRP A 44 9.51 4.11 -6.00
N GLU A 45 10.68 4.57 -5.58
CA GLU A 45 11.65 5.16 -6.49
C GLU A 45 12.11 4.16 -7.55
N LYS A 46 12.40 2.93 -7.17
CA LYS A 46 12.75 1.86 -8.11
C LYS A 46 11.62 1.59 -9.11
N PHE A 47 10.40 1.58 -8.63
CA PHE A 47 9.24 1.38 -9.50
C PHE A 47 9.13 2.50 -10.54
N GLN A 48 9.30 3.75 -10.12
CA GLN A 48 9.25 4.90 -11.01
C GLN A 48 10.37 4.85 -12.07
N GLN A 49 11.58 4.48 -11.67
CA GLN A 49 12.70 4.32 -12.59
C GLN A 49 12.40 3.29 -13.68
N LYS A 50 11.80 2.18 -13.31
CA LYS A 50 11.40 1.15 -14.27
C LYS A 50 10.35 1.65 -15.25
N LEU A 51 9.46 2.53 -14.82
CA LEU A 51 8.47 3.15 -15.70
C LEU A 51 9.14 4.03 -16.77
N ASP A 52 10.17 4.76 -16.39
CA ASP A 52 10.92 5.63 -17.30
C ASP A 52 11.70 4.82 -18.34
N GLU A 53 12.12 3.61 -18.00
CA GLU A 53 12.92 2.75 -18.86
C GLU A 53 12.08 1.87 -19.80
N ARG A 54 10.78 1.78 -19.56
CA ARG A 54 9.87 0.89 -20.28
C ARG A 54 8.71 1.67 -20.86
N ASN A 55 8.29 1.26 -22.06
CA ASN A 55 6.98 1.65 -22.56
C ASN A 55 5.93 0.96 -21.70
N PHE A 56 5.33 1.72 -20.81
CA PHE A 56 4.25 1.20 -19.99
C PHE A 56 3.00 1.11 -20.85
N THR A 57 2.62 -0.10 -21.21
CA THR A 57 1.54 -0.33 -22.17
C THR A 57 0.15 -0.14 -21.55
N ASP A 58 0.03 -0.31 -20.23
CA ASP A 58 -1.25 -0.14 -19.55
C ASP A 58 -1.34 1.24 -18.90
N VAL A 59 -1.60 2.24 -19.74
CA VAL A 59 -1.74 3.63 -19.32
C VAL A 59 -2.91 3.82 -18.36
N LYS A 60 -3.98 3.06 -18.54
CA LYS A 60 -5.17 3.15 -17.69
C LYS A 60 -4.85 2.75 -16.26
N LYS A 61 -4.13 1.65 -16.10
CA LYS A 61 -3.70 1.16 -14.79
C LYS A 61 -2.73 2.13 -14.10
N LEU A 62 -1.78 2.65 -14.86
CA LEU A 62 -0.82 3.62 -14.36
C LEU A 62 -1.53 4.88 -13.86
N ARG A 63 -2.47 5.39 -14.65
CA ARG A 63 -3.27 6.56 -14.28
C ARG A 63 -4.04 6.33 -12.99
N LEU A 64 -4.62 5.15 -12.84
CA LEU A 64 -5.37 4.78 -11.66
C LEU A 64 -4.48 4.75 -10.41
N MET A 65 -3.29 4.16 -10.52
CA MET A 65 -2.33 4.12 -9.41
C MET A 65 -1.95 5.52 -8.93
N PHE A 66 -1.61 6.41 -9.85
CA PHE A 66 -1.22 7.77 -9.48
C PHE A 66 -2.40 8.61 -8.96
N ALA A 67 -3.58 8.42 -9.52
CA ALA A 67 -4.77 9.16 -9.08
C ALA A 67 -5.20 8.80 -7.64
N TYR A 68 -4.99 7.57 -7.23
CA TYR A 68 -5.39 7.10 -5.90
C TYR A 68 -4.26 7.13 -4.87
N MET A 69 -3.04 7.50 -5.29
CA MET A 69 -1.88 7.50 -4.41
C MET A 69 -2.05 8.39 -3.18
N ALA A 70 -1.66 7.87 -2.04
CA ALA A 70 -1.58 8.63 -0.80
C ALA A 70 -0.25 8.35 -0.12
N ASP A 71 0.40 9.41 0.33
CA ASP A 71 1.60 9.28 1.14
C ASP A 71 1.19 9.20 2.61
N CYS A 72 1.60 8.14 3.26
CA CYS A 72 1.23 7.84 4.64
C CYS A 72 2.48 7.76 5.50
N GLU A 73 2.51 8.52 6.59
CA GLU A 73 3.61 8.44 7.55
C GLU A 73 3.20 7.57 8.73
N PRO A 74 4.02 6.58 9.10
CA PRO A 74 3.74 5.80 10.30
C PRO A 74 3.75 6.69 11.55
N ASP A 75 2.80 6.45 12.44
CA ASP A 75 2.78 7.13 13.73
C ASP A 75 3.80 6.50 14.71
N ALA A 76 3.87 7.03 15.92
CA ALA A 76 4.82 6.56 16.92
C ALA A 76 4.62 5.07 17.30
N GLN A 77 3.44 4.53 17.05
CA GLN A 77 3.11 3.13 17.35
C GLN A 77 3.26 2.21 16.15
N GLY A 78 3.69 2.75 15.00
CA GLY A 78 3.90 1.94 13.80
C GLY A 78 2.62 1.70 13.00
N ARG A 79 1.64 2.59 13.10
CA ARG A 79 0.38 2.50 12.34
C ARG A 79 0.36 3.58 11.27
N ILE A 80 -0.31 3.27 10.15
CA ILE A 80 -0.63 4.29 9.14
C ILE A 80 -2.13 4.49 9.10
N LEU A 81 -2.53 5.71 8.77
CA LEU A 81 -3.92 6.04 8.51
C LEU A 81 -4.19 5.81 7.02
N ILE A 82 -5.00 4.80 6.71
CA ILE A 82 -5.37 4.53 5.33
C ILE A 82 -6.55 5.42 4.96
N PRO A 83 -6.38 6.31 3.97
CA PRO A 83 -7.47 7.19 3.57
C PRO A 83 -8.74 6.44 3.16
N ASN A 84 -9.87 7.04 3.43
CA ASN A 84 -11.16 6.42 3.20
C ASN A 84 -11.36 6.00 1.73
N HIS A 85 -10.91 6.83 0.78
CA HIS A 85 -11.06 6.50 -0.64
C HIS A 85 -10.31 5.22 -1.04
N LEU A 86 -9.17 4.93 -0.39
CA LEU A 86 -8.44 3.69 -0.61
C LEU A 86 -9.11 2.50 0.08
N ARG A 87 -9.59 2.70 1.31
CA ARG A 87 -10.33 1.65 2.01
C ARG A 87 -11.57 1.22 1.25
N GLN A 88 -12.29 2.18 0.70
CA GLN A 88 -13.48 1.90 -0.12
C GLN A 88 -13.11 1.17 -1.40
N ARG A 89 -12.05 1.61 -2.07
CA ARG A 89 -11.62 1.00 -3.33
C ARG A 89 -11.25 -0.47 -3.16
N ALA A 90 -10.56 -0.81 -2.08
CA ALA A 90 -10.16 -2.18 -1.79
C ALA A 90 -11.21 -2.94 -0.97
N LYS A 91 -12.34 -2.31 -0.67
CA LYS A 91 -13.43 -2.88 0.11
C LYS A 91 -12.94 -3.43 1.45
N LEU A 92 -12.02 -2.70 2.08
CA LEU A 92 -11.46 -3.11 3.36
C LEU A 92 -12.49 -2.89 4.48
N GLU A 93 -12.70 -3.95 5.25
CA GLU A 93 -13.51 -3.90 6.45
C GLU A 93 -12.60 -3.92 7.67
N LYS A 94 -13.06 -4.47 8.78
CA LYS A 94 -12.27 -4.48 10.01
C LYS A 94 -11.05 -5.39 9.91
N GLU A 95 -11.26 -6.60 9.41
CA GLU A 95 -10.20 -7.60 9.35
C GLU A 95 -9.53 -7.58 7.98
N VAL A 96 -8.21 -7.51 7.99
CA VAL A 96 -7.42 -7.45 6.76
C VAL A 96 -6.26 -8.43 6.83
N VAL A 97 -5.73 -8.76 5.65
CA VAL A 97 -4.49 -9.51 5.51
C VAL A 97 -3.44 -8.55 4.98
N VAL A 98 -2.31 -8.50 5.66
CA VAL A 98 -1.13 -7.73 5.23
C VAL A 98 -0.11 -8.72 4.74
N ALA A 99 0.22 -8.69 3.45
CA ALA A 99 1.09 -9.67 2.81
C ALA A 99 2.35 -9.00 2.27
N GLY A 100 3.51 -9.51 2.65
CA GLY A 100 4.79 -9.08 2.08
C GLY A 100 5.00 -9.75 0.73
N ILE A 101 5.10 -8.93 -0.33
CA ILE A 101 5.27 -9.40 -1.69
C ILE A 101 6.55 -8.79 -2.26
N PHE A 102 7.68 -9.40 -1.96
CA PHE A 102 9.00 -9.05 -2.46
C PHE A 102 9.33 -7.54 -2.33
N ASN A 103 8.82 -6.70 -3.21
CA ASN A 103 9.15 -5.27 -3.30
C ASN A 103 8.05 -4.35 -2.75
N ARG A 104 7.00 -4.92 -2.19
CA ARG A 104 5.88 -4.15 -1.65
C ARG A 104 5.13 -4.95 -0.61
N VAL A 105 4.25 -4.29 0.07
CA VAL A 105 3.25 -4.93 0.92
C VAL A 105 1.90 -4.79 0.26
N GLU A 106 1.08 -5.83 0.31
CA GLU A 106 -0.30 -5.78 -0.15
C GLU A 106 -1.25 -5.86 1.03
N ILE A 107 -2.34 -5.12 0.95
CA ILE A 107 -3.40 -5.13 1.96
C ILE A 107 -4.68 -5.62 1.30
N TRP A 108 -5.23 -6.69 1.85
CA TRP A 108 -6.42 -7.35 1.33
C TRP A 108 -7.49 -7.38 2.40
N ASN A 109 -8.76 -7.30 2.00
CA ASN A 109 -9.83 -7.61 2.93
C ASN A 109 -9.79 -9.10 3.27
N ALA A 110 -9.93 -9.41 4.53
CA ALA A 110 -9.88 -10.79 4.99
C ALA A 110 -11.15 -11.58 4.62
#